data_9121463856a843457e181cbc12b45242
#
_entry.id   9121463856a843457e181cbc12b45242
#
_cell.length_a   1.000
_cell.length_b   1.000
_cell.length_c   1.000
_cell.angle_alpha   90.00
_cell.angle_beta   90.00
_cell.angle_gamma   90.00
#
_symmetry.space_group_name_H-M   'P 1'
#
loop_
_entity.id
_entity.type
_entity.pdbx_description
1 polymer ?
#
loop_
_entity_poly.entity_id
_entity_poly.type
_entity_poly.pdbx_seq_one_letter_code
_entity_poly.pdbx_strand_id
1 'polypeptide(L)'
;TGSVLKKETVSLNAMWGVLFTLILILYMGLRPVSVYFGDTVNYAKGFYTAANSRDPFSWQWEGEWLFYNLMQWFARYSDIHTFFLLCATVYIGSLWLAMQRIFKGYYYIPFLVILSMFTFWSYGVNGIRNGMGASLFILAMTYVNRPPVMIGLCVLAAGIHKSIYLMVGAGTLTWFIKNSYWYLAGWMACVGVSYAIGGRIQAYL
;
A
#
# COMPACT_ATOMS: atom_id res chain seq x y z
N THR A 1 21.87 -36.70 -4.35
CA THR A 1 20.92 -36.39 -5.47
C THR A 1 19.73 -35.54 -4.97
N GLY A 2 19.19 -35.81 -3.78
CA GLY A 2 18.03 -35.06 -3.24
C GLY A 2 18.28 -33.57 -2.93
N SER A 3 19.51 -33.18 -2.55
CA SER A 3 19.85 -31.78 -2.24
C SER A 3 19.97 -30.87 -3.47
N VAL A 4 20.45 -31.42 -4.58
CA VAL A 4 20.62 -30.70 -5.85
C VAL A 4 19.25 -30.43 -6.49
N LEU A 5 18.38 -31.43 -6.52
CA LEU A 5 17.01 -31.28 -7.03
C LEU A 5 16.19 -30.27 -6.22
N LYS A 6 16.37 -30.24 -4.90
CA LYS A 6 15.69 -29.30 -4.03
C LYS A 6 16.16 -27.85 -4.24
N LYS A 7 17.44 -27.63 -4.57
CA LYS A 7 18.00 -26.32 -4.85
C LYS A 7 17.56 -25.78 -6.20
N GLU A 8 17.48 -26.61 -7.22
CA GLU A 8 17.00 -26.23 -8.57
C GLU A 8 15.50 -25.88 -8.55
N THR A 9 14.69 -26.67 -7.87
CA THR A 9 13.23 -26.39 -7.78
C THR A 9 12.94 -25.09 -7.03
N VAL A 10 13.73 -24.75 -6.01
CA VAL A 10 13.58 -23.46 -5.29
C VAL A 10 13.97 -22.29 -6.16
N SER A 11 15.05 -22.40 -6.96
CA SER A 11 15.49 -21.35 -7.87
C SER A 11 14.49 -21.11 -9.00
N LEU A 12 13.95 -22.18 -9.58
CA LEU A 12 12.92 -22.10 -10.62
C LEU A 12 11.63 -21.45 -10.11
N ASN A 13 11.19 -21.79 -8.92
CA ASN A 13 10.02 -21.20 -8.29
C ASN A 13 10.22 -19.70 -7.99
N ALA A 14 11.42 -19.28 -7.59
CA ALA A 14 11.74 -17.87 -7.38
C ALA A 14 11.67 -17.07 -8.69
N MET A 15 12.21 -17.60 -9.78
CA MET A 15 12.18 -16.96 -11.09
C MET A 15 10.72 -16.77 -11.59
N TRP A 16 9.90 -17.80 -11.51
CA TRP A 16 8.49 -17.72 -11.90
C TRP A 16 7.70 -16.74 -11.03
N GLY A 17 8.01 -16.68 -9.73
CA GLY A 17 7.42 -15.70 -8.82
C GLY A 17 7.77 -14.26 -9.19
N VAL A 18 9.02 -13.98 -9.56
CA VAL A 18 9.46 -12.67 -10.04
C VAL A 18 8.76 -12.32 -11.36
N LEU A 19 8.80 -13.24 -12.35
CA LEU A 19 8.18 -13.03 -13.65
C LEU A 19 6.68 -12.73 -13.51
N PHE A 20 5.98 -13.50 -12.71
CA PHE A 20 4.56 -13.30 -12.45
C PHE A 20 4.28 -11.95 -11.79
N THR A 21 5.10 -11.56 -10.82
CA THR A 21 4.99 -10.25 -10.16
C THR A 21 5.21 -9.10 -11.15
N LEU A 22 6.19 -9.22 -12.05
CA LEU A 22 6.44 -8.25 -13.11
C LEU A 22 5.26 -8.14 -14.07
N ILE A 23 4.67 -9.27 -14.49
CA ILE A 23 3.48 -9.28 -15.36
C ILE A 23 2.32 -8.54 -14.67
N LEU A 24 2.09 -8.78 -13.38
CA LEU A 24 1.04 -8.09 -12.62
C LEU A 24 1.30 -6.58 -12.53
N ILE A 25 2.56 -6.18 -12.28
CA ILE A 25 2.94 -4.78 -12.23
C ILE A 25 2.68 -4.10 -13.58
N LEU A 26 3.09 -4.72 -14.67
CA LEU A 26 2.86 -4.20 -16.02
C LEU A 26 1.36 -4.14 -16.34
N TYR A 27 0.62 -5.21 -16.05
CA TYR A 27 -0.82 -5.27 -16.29
C TYR A 27 -1.59 -4.17 -15.53
N MET A 28 -1.25 -3.96 -14.27
CA MET A 28 -1.93 -2.96 -13.43
C MET A 28 -1.43 -1.54 -13.69
N GLY A 29 -0.12 -1.38 -13.95
CA GLY A 29 0.51 -0.06 -14.18
C GLY A 29 0.22 0.53 -15.56
N LEU A 30 0.13 -0.32 -16.60
CA LEU A 30 -0.12 0.13 -17.98
C LEU A 30 -1.61 0.12 -18.37
N ARG A 31 -2.52 0.01 -17.39
CA ARG A 31 -3.95 0.03 -17.66
C ARG A 31 -4.40 1.35 -18.31
N PRO A 32 -5.46 1.33 -19.14
CA PRO A 32 -6.00 2.55 -19.73
C PRO A 32 -6.63 3.45 -18.66
N VAL A 33 -6.58 4.77 -18.88
CA VAL A 33 -7.32 5.75 -18.08
C VAL A 33 -8.79 5.68 -18.49
N SER A 34 -9.61 5.11 -17.63
CA SER A 34 -11.04 4.89 -17.93
C SER A 34 -11.89 5.01 -16.66
N VAL A 35 -13.12 5.47 -16.83
CA VAL A 35 -14.16 5.51 -15.78
C VAL A 35 -14.49 4.12 -15.20
N TYR A 36 -14.28 3.07 -15.97
CA TYR A 36 -14.49 1.68 -15.53
C TYR A 36 -13.50 1.27 -14.41
N PHE A 37 -12.39 1.99 -14.27
CA PHE A 37 -11.40 1.78 -13.23
C PHE A 37 -11.55 2.76 -12.06
N GLY A 38 -12.77 3.22 -11.78
CA GLY A 38 -13.09 4.07 -10.63
C GLY A 38 -12.27 5.35 -10.58
N ASP A 39 -11.50 5.56 -9.52
CA ASP A 39 -10.72 6.79 -9.30
C ASP A 39 -9.56 7.01 -10.26
N THR A 40 -9.27 6.10 -11.19
CA THR A 40 -8.18 6.27 -12.17
C THR A 40 -8.31 7.59 -12.94
N VAL A 41 -9.55 7.98 -13.30
CA VAL A 41 -9.81 9.25 -13.99
C VAL A 41 -9.53 10.45 -13.09
N ASN A 42 -9.85 10.36 -11.80
CA ASN A 42 -9.59 11.43 -10.84
C ASN A 42 -8.07 11.63 -10.64
N TYR A 43 -7.31 10.56 -10.56
CA TYR A 43 -5.83 10.63 -10.53
C TYR A 43 -5.27 11.22 -11.80
N ALA A 44 -5.79 10.81 -12.98
CA ALA A 44 -5.37 11.37 -14.27
C ALA A 44 -5.69 12.87 -14.36
N LYS A 45 -6.86 13.30 -13.91
CA LYS A 45 -7.24 14.72 -13.85
C LYS A 45 -6.26 15.51 -12.98
N GLY A 46 -5.95 15.03 -11.78
CA GLY A 46 -4.96 15.66 -10.90
C GLY A 46 -3.57 15.72 -11.53
N PHE A 47 -3.15 14.65 -12.20
CA PHE A 47 -1.87 14.57 -12.92
C PHE A 47 -1.79 15.61 -14.05
N TYR A 48 -2.78 15.68 -14.93
CA TYR A 48 -2.80 16.64 -16.03
C TYR A 48 -2.96 18.08 -15.56
N THR A 49 -3.65 18.32 -14.45
CA THR A 49 -3.68 19.64 -13.82
C THR A 49 -2.27 20.06 -13.38
N ALA A 50 -1.53 19.14 -12.73
CA ALA A 50 -0.16 19.40 -12.33
C ALA A 50 0.79 19.55 -13.54
N ALA A 51 0.61 18.76 -14.62
CA ALA A 51 1.41 18.86 -15.85
C ALA A 51 1.24 20.20 -16.57
N ASN A 52 0.04 20.77 -16.54
CA ASN A 52 -0.29 22.04 -17.19
C ASN A 52 -0.06 23.26 -16.28
N SER A 53 0.33 23.07 -15.03
CA SER A 53 0.68 24.16 -14.14
C SER A 53 1.98 24.84 -14.60
N ARG A 54 1.97 26.17 -14.63
CA ARG A 54 3.16 27.00 -14.91
C ARG A 54 3.99 27.28 -13.66
N ASP A 55 3.46 26.93 -12.48
CA ASP A 55 4.14 27.18 -11.22
C ASP A 55 5.37 26.30 -11.09
N PRO A 56 6.47 26.80 -10.52
CA PRO A 56 7.65 25.99 -10.27
C PRO A 56 7.30 24.87 -9.28
N PHE A 57 8.03 23.75 -9.38
CA PHE A 57 7.86 22.68 -8.40
C PHE A 57 8.26 23.17 -7.00
N SER A 58 7.32 23.10 -6.08
CA SER A 58 7.56 23.32 -4.65
C SER A 58 7.14 22.10 -3.85
N TRP A 59 8.04 21.61 -3.02
CA TRP A 59 7.75 20.49 -2.15
C TRP A 59 6.75 20.89 -1.08
N GLN A 60 5.65 20.14 -0.99
CA GLN A 60 4.60 20.37 0.00
C GLN A 60 4.66 19.26 1.06
N TRP A 61 4.53 19.63 2.33
CA TRP A 61 4.58 18.70 3.46
C TRP A 61 3.21 18.39 4.05
N GLU A 62 2.15 18.97 3.48
CA GLU A 62 0.79 18.80 3.98
C GLU A 62 0.10 17.56 3.43
N GLY A 63 -0.78 16.97 4.22
CA GLY A 63 -1.63 15.86 3.80
C GLY A 63 -0.88 14.59 3.43
N GLU A 64 -1.13 14.09 2.24
CA GLU A 64 -0.49 12.91 1.64
C GLU A 64 0.72 13.34 0.83
N TRP A 65 1.66 14.00 1.51
CA TRP A 65 2.77 14.76 0.93
C TRP A 65 3.60 13.94 -0.05
N LEU A 66 3.89 12.67 0.25
CA LEU A 66 4.75 11.86 -0.62
C LEU A 66 4.04 11.53 -1.94
N PHE A 67 2.75 11.14 -1.87
CA PHE A 67 1.99 10.81 -3.07
C PHE A 67 1.84 12.01 -4.00
N TYR A 68 1.44 13.16 -3.47
CA TYR A 68 1.22 14.36 -4.28
C TYR A 68 2.52 14.93 -4.86
N ASN A 69 3.60 14.94 -4.10
CA ASN A 69 4.91 15.40 -4.62
C ASN A 69 5.43 14.46 -5.71
N LEU A 70 5.29 13.14 -5.55
CA LEU A 70 5.64 12.18 -6.60
C LEU A 70 4.78 12.39 -7.85
N MET A 71 3.46 12.56 -7.69
CA MET A 71 2.57 12.81 -8.82
C MET A 71 2.93 14.10 -9.56
N GLN A 72 3.20 15.19 -8.84
CA GLN A 72 3.64 16.47 -9.45
C GLN A 72 4.98 16.34 -10.17
N TRP A 73 5.92 15.59 -9.59
CA TRP A 73 7.22 15.36 -10.19
C TRP A 73 7.09 14.57 -11.50
N PHE A 74 6.33 13.46 -11.48
CA PHE A 74 6.09 12.66 -12.69
C PHE A 74 5.31 13.43 -13.75
N ALA A 75 4.35 14.26 -13.35
CA ALA A 75 3.57 15.08 -14.27
C ALA A 75 4.43 16.07 -15.09
N ARG A 76 5.59 16.46 -14.57
CA ARG A 76 6.52 17.40 -15.26
C ARG A 76 7.53 16.70 -16.16
N TYR A 77 7.94 15.49 -15.80
CA TYR A 77 9.08 14.83 -16.43
C TYR A 77 8.72 13.53 -17.14
N SER A 78 7.47 13.08 -17.03
CA SER A 78 7.03 11.79 -17.54
C SER A 78 5.55 11.81 -17.92
N ASP A 79 4.94 10.64 -18.08
CA ASP A 79 3.54 10.44 -18.44
C ASP A 79 2.76 9.72 -17.31
N ILE A 80 1.44 9.73 -17.43
CA ILE A 80 0.54 9.14 -16.45
C ILE A 80 0.71 7.63 -16.27
N HIS A 81 1.06 6.90 -17.35
CA HIS A 81 1.24 5.45 -17.29
C HIS A 81 2.51 5.10 -16.53
N THR A 82 3.58 5.87 -16.71
CA THR A 82 4.81 5.72 -15.93
C THR A 82 4.56 5.98 -14.43
N PHE A 83 3.72 6.98 -14.11
CA PHE A 83 3.30 7.20 -12.72
C PHE A 83 2.49 6.03 -12.17
N PHE A 84 1.53 5.49 -12.92
CA PHE A 84 0.77 4.32 -12.49
C PHE A 84 1.64 3.06 -12.39
N LEU A 85 2.66 2.93 -13.25
CA LEU A 85 3.63 1.85 -13.17
C LEU A 85 4.44 1.92 -11.87
N LEU A 86 4.87 3.11 -11.46
CA LEU A 86 5.51 3.31 -10.16
C LEU A 86 4.56 2.90 -9.03
N CYS A 87 3.31 3.36 -9.06
CA CYS A 87 2.31 3.02 -8.04
C CYS A 87 2.10 1.50 -7.94
N ALA A 88 1.95 0.82 -9.07
CA ALA A 88 1.80 -0.64 -9.14
C ALA A 88 3.06 -1.35 -8.61
N THR A 89 4.25 -0.84 -8.94
CA THR A 89 5.53 -1.39 -8.47
C THR A 89 5.64 -1.29 -6.95
N VAL A 90 5.33 -0.14 -6.37
CA VAL A 90 5.33 0.04 -4.91
C VAL A 90 4.30 -0.87 -4.26
N TYR A 91 3.08 -0.92 -4.78
CA TYR A 91 1.98 -1.71 -4.22
C TYR A 91 2.28 -3.22 -4.25
N ILE A 92 2.47 -3.76 -5.44
CA ILE A 92 2.62 -5.21 -5.66
C ILE A 92 3.99 -5.68 -5.18
N GLY A 93 5.04 -4.89 -5.45
CA GLY A 93 6.40 -5.20 -5.03
C GLY A 93 6.55 -5.27 -3.52
N SER A 94 5.93 -4.33 -2.79
CA SER A 94 5.93 -4.35 -1.31
C SER A 94 5.22 -5.57 -0.75
N LEU A 95 4.05 -5.95 -1.31
CA LEU A 95 3.33 -7.16 -0.92
C LEU A 95 4.15 -8.42 -1.19
N TRP A 96 4.72 -8.52 -2.37
CA TRP A 96 5.56 -9.65 -2.74
C TRP A 96 6.78 -9.80 -1.83
N LEU A 97 7.50 -8.71 -1.56
CA LEU A 97 8.62 -8.69 -0.63
C LEU A 97 8.19 -9.05 0.80
N ALA A 98 7.04 -8.55 1.26
CA ALA A 98 6.50 -8.90 2.57
C ALA A 98 6.20 -10.39 2.67
N MET A 99 5.55 -10.97 1.67
CA MET A 99 5.25 -12.41 1.64
C MET A 99 6.51 -13.26 1.63
N GLN A 100 7.54 -12.88 0.86
CA GLN A 100 8.84 -13.57 0.89
C GLN A 100 9.48 -13.56 2.27
N ARG A 101 9.40 -12.43 2.99
CA ARG A 101 10.00 -12.31 4.32
C ARG A 101 9.24 -13.09 5.38
N ILE A 102 7.91 -13.12 5.31
CA ILE A 102 7.05 -13.82 6.29
C ILE A 102 7.08 -15.33 6.05
N PHE A 103 6.88 -15.76 4.82
CA PHE A 103 6.64 -17.18 4.48
C PHE A 103 7.84 -17.88 3.84
N LYS A 104 8.94 -17.17 3.66
CA LYS A 104 10.20 -17.72 3.10
C LYS A 104 9.95 -18.54 1.81
N GLY A 105 10.25 -19.86 1.84
CA GLY A 105 10.10 -20.73 0.68
C GLY A 105 8.69 -20.98 0.16
N TYR A 106 7.66 -20.64 0.94
CA TYR A 106 6.24 -20.87 0.59
C TYR A 106 5.48 -19.59 0.26
N TYR A 107 6.17 -18.47 0.03
CA TYR A 107 5.60 -17.13 -0.16
C TYR A 107 4.59 -17.02 -1.31
N TYR A 108 4.66 -17.87 -2.31
CA TYR A 108 3.76 -17.88 -3.47
C TYR A 108 2.32 -18.23 -3.10
N ILE A 109 2.10 -19.13 -2.12
CA ILE A 109 0.75 -19.51 -1.69
C ILE A 109 -0.01 -18.32 -1.09
N PRO A 110 0.47 -17.65 -0.02
CA PRO A 110 -0.21 -16.47 0.52
C PRO A 110 -0.28 -15.32 -0.49
N PHE A 111 0.71 -15.18 -1.39
CA PHE A 111 0.65 -14.19 -2.44
C PHE A 111 -0.51 -14.47 -3.42
N LEU A 112 -0.70 -15.71 -3.86
CA LEU A 112 -1.85 -16.11 -4.70
C LEU A 112 -3.19 -15.91 -3.97
N VAL A 113 -3.25 -16.17 -2.67
CA VAL A 113 -4.46 -15.88 -1.86
C VAL A 113 -4.77 -14.37 -1.89
N ILE A 114 -3.76 -13.51 -1.70
CA ILE A 114 -3.95 -12.05 -1.81
C ILE A 114 -4.46 -11.66 -3.19
N LEU A 115 -3.91 -12.21 -4.26
CA LEU A 115 -4.33 -11.94 -5.64
C LEU A 115 -5.76 -12.38 -5.94
N SER A 116 -6.27 -13.40 -5.24
CA SER A 116 -7.65 -13.85 -5.38
C SER A 116 -8.68 -12.94 -4.70
N MET A 117 -8.22 -12.02 -3.84
CA MET A 117 -9.10 -11.10 -3.13
C MET A 117 -9.52 -9.93 -4.04
N PHE A 118 -10.81 -9.61 -4.04
CA PHE A 118 -11.32 -8.41 -4.74
C PHE A 118 -10.63 -7.13 -4.29
N THR A 119 -10.31 -7.01 -3.00
CA THR A 119 -9.62 -5.85 -2.43
C THR A 119 -8.26 -5.58 -3.05
N PHE A 120 -7.53 -6.64 -3.46
CA PHE A 120 -6.24 -6.48 -4.15
C PHE A 120 -6.42 -5.69 -5.46
N TRP A 121 -7.38 -6.06 -6.28
CA TRP A 121 -7.66 -5.40 -7.55
C TRP A 121 -8.23 -4.00 -7.36
N SER A 122 -9.15 -3.85 -6.40
CA SER A 122 -9.73 -2.55 -6.05
C SER A 122 -8.67 -1.56 -5.60
N TYR A 123 -7.75 -1.93 -4.70
CA TYR A 123 -6.68 -1.05 -4.24
C TYR A 123 -5.59 -0.80 -5.30
N GLY A 124 -5.42 -1.70 -6.24
CA GLY A 124 -4.49 -1.49 -7.34
C GLY A 124 -4.96 -0.49 -8.39
N VAL A 125 -6.27 -0.28 -8.53
CA VAL A 125 -6.84 0.58 -9.59
C VAL A 125 -7.66 1.75 -9.07
N ASN A 126 -8.42 1.57 -8.00
CA ASN A 126 -9.31 2.59 -7.42
C ASN A 126 -8.69 3.27 -6.21
N GLY A 127 -8.39 2.53 -5.16
CA GLY A 127 -7.79 3.03 -3.93
C GLY A 127 -6.24 3.03 -3.94
N ILE A 128 -5.59 3.52 -5.00
CA ILE A 128 -4.15 3.40 -5.23
C ILE A 128 -3.31 3.85 -4.03
N ARG A 129 -3.62 5.02 -3.46
CA ARG A 129 -2.90 5.57 -2.28
C ARG A 129 -3.01 4.66 -1.08
N ASN A 130 -4.22 4.15 -0.82
CA ASN A 130 -4.47 3.24 0.29
C ASN A 130 -3.75 1.91 0.09
N GLY A 131 -3.80 1.35 -1.13
CA GLY A 131 -3.08 0.13 -1.50
C GLY A 131 -1.57 0.26 -1.30
N MET A 132 -0.96 1.31 -1.83
CA MET A 132 0.48 1.60 -1.68
C MET A 132 0.86 1.77 -0.20
N GLY A 133 0.11 2.58 0.55
CA GLY A 133 0.36 2.82 1.96
C GLY A 133 0.25 1.54 2.79
N ALA A 134 -0.84 0.79 2.62
CA ALA A 134 -1.06 -0.47 3.34
C ALA A 134 0.01 -1.53 3.01
N SER A 135 0.40 -1.67 1.75
CA SER A 135 1.44 -2.64 1.35
C SER A 135 2.81 -2.31 1.93
N LEU A 136 3.20 -1.03 1.93
CA LEU A 136 4.43 -0.56 2.58
C LEU A 136 4.37 -0.76 4.09
N PHE A 137 3.23 -0.52 4.73
CA PHE A 137 3.06 -0.78 6.15
C PHE A 137 3.20 -2.28 6.47
N ILE A 138 2.58 -3.17 5.69
CA ILE A 138 2.77 -4.62 5.85
C ILE A 138 4.24 -4.99 5.71
N LEU A 139 4.93 -4.44 4.71
CA LEU A 139 6.37 -4.66 4.54
C LEU A 139 7.16 -4.12 5.74
N ALA A 140 6.83 -2.93 6.27
CA ALA A 140 7.46 -2.36 7.45
C ALA A 140 7.37 -3.30 8.66
N MET A 141 6.22 -3.93 8.88
CA MET A 141 6.01 -4.89 9.98
C MET A 141 6.91 -6.12 9.88
N THR A 142 7.41 -6.47 8.71
CA THR A 142 8.41 -7.55 8.58
C THR A 142 9.81 -7.18 9.08
N TYR A 143 10.05 -5.89 9.38
CA TYR A 143 11.33 -5.35 9.86
C TYR A 143 11.33 -4.97 11.35
N VAL A 144 10.47 -5.59 12.17
CA VAL A 144 10.41 -5.32 13.62
C VAL A 144 11.79 -5.43 14.30
N ASN A 145 12.63 -6.36 13.86
CA ASN A 145 14.00 -6.54 14.37
C ASN A 145 15.01 -5.53 13.80
N ARG A 146 14.59 -4.59 12.94
CA ARG A 146 15.40 -3.51 12.37
C ARG A 146 14.63 -2.18 12.46
N PRO A 147 14.50 -1.58 13.65
CA PRO A 147 13.65 -0.41 13.90
C PRO A 147 13.87 0.76 12.94
N PRO A 148 15.09 1.15 12.54
CA PRO A 148 15.28 2.26 11.61
C PRO A 148 14.60 2.01 10.23
N VAL A 149 14.70 0.76 9.71
CA VAL A 149 14.08 0.39 8.44
C VAL A 149 12.56 0.38 8.57
N MET A 150 12.05 -0.20 9.65
CA MET A 150 10.62 -0.23 9.95
C MET A 150 10.03 1.18 10.04
N ILE A 151 10.66 2.07 10.80
CA ILE A 151 10.22 3.46 10.96
C ILE A 151 10.27 4.19 9.61
N GLY A 152 11.35 4.06 8.84
CA GLY A 152 11.46 4.67 7.51
C GLY A 152 10.33 4.24 6.58
N LEU A 153 10.01 2.93 6.52
CA LEU A 153 8.91 2.42 5.72
C LEU A 153 7.53 2.90 6.23
N CYS A 154 7.33 3.01 7.56
CA CYS A 154 6.11 3.58 8.13
C CYS A 154 5.95 5.06 7.77
N VAL A 155 7.02 5.85 7.79
CA VAL A 155 7.00 7.26 7.39
C VAL A 155 6.66 7.40 5.91
N LEU A 156 7.25 6.59 5.03
CA LEU A 156 6.92 6.56 3.61
C LEU A 156 5.45 6.16 3.38
N ALA A 157 4.98 5.13 4.06
CA ALA A 157 3.60 4.66 3.98
C ALA A 157 2.60 5.75 4.41
N ALA A 158 2.88 6.43 5.53
CA ALA A 158 2.06 7.52 6.06
C ALA A 158 2.08 8.76 5.14
N GLY A 159 3.21 9.05 4.50
CA GLY A 159 3.33 10.11 3.50
C GLY A 159 2.54 9.83 2.22
N ILE A 160 2.27 8.57 1.91
CA ILE A 160 1.44 8.17 0.77
C ILE A 160 -0.05 8.28 1.12
N HIS A 161 -0.46 7.81 2.32
CA HIS A 161 -1.86 7.85 2.71
C HIS A 161 -2.04 8.03 4.22
N LYS A 162 -2.81 9.05 4.58
CA LYS A 162 -3.01 9.46 5.98
C LYS A 162 -3.67 8.40 6.88
N SER A 163 -4.48 7.48 6.33
CA SER A 163 -5.07 6.38 7.13
C SER A 163 -4.02 5.48 7.78
N ILE A 164 -2.78 5.47 7.26
CA ILE A 164 -1.68 4.69 7.81
C ILE A 164 -1.28 5.17 9.21
N TYR A 165 -1.47 6.45 9.55
CA TYR A 165 -1.25 6.93 10.92
C TYR A 165 -2.06 6.14 11.95
N LEU A 166 -3.29 5.76 11.61
CA LEU A 166 -4.13 4.93 12.48
C LEU A 166 -3.53 3.52 12.65
N MET A 167 -3.04 2.93 11.57
CA MET A 167 -2.40 1.61 11.60
C MET A 167 -1.11 1.63 12.42
N VAL A 168 -0.27 2.66 12.23
CA VAL A 168 0.96 2.86 13.02
C VAL A 168 0.62 3.06 14.49
N GLY A 169 -0.38 3.89 14.80
CA GLY A 169 -0.84 4.12 16.17
C GLY A 169 -1.34 2.83 16.83
N ALA A 170 -2.17 2.06 16.12
CA ALA A 170 -2.66 0.76 16.60
C ALA A 170 -1.49 -0.23 16.83
N GLY A 171 -0.54 -0.31 15.89
CA GLY A 171 0.66 -1.13 16.04
C GLY A 171 1.49 -0.72 17.24
N THR A 172 1.67 0.58 17.48
CA THR A 172 2.40 1.10 18.64
C THR A 172 1.70 0.76 19.95
N LEU A 173 0.36 0.82 19.99
CA LEU A 173 -0.41 0.43 21.19
C LEU A 173 -0.15 -1.02 21.60
N THR A 174 0.10 -1.93 20.64
CA THR A 174 0.39 -3.34 20.96
C THR A 174 1.70 -3.54 21.73
N TRP A 175 2.61 -2.55 21.69
CA TRP A 175 3.84 -2.61 22.48
C TRP A 175 3.59 -2.30 23.96
N PHE A 176 2.62 -1.44 24.27
CA PHE A 176 2.28 -1.03 25.62
C PHE A 176 1.18 -1.92 26.24
N ILE A 177 0.14 -2.24 25.46
CA ILE A 177 -1.01 -3.00 25.92
C ILE A 177 -0.85 -4.47 25.50
N LYS A 178 -0.43 -5.32 26.44
CA LYS A 178 -0.21 -6.77 26.20
C LYS A 178 -1.45 -7.61 26.45
N ASN A 179 -2.37 -7.13 27.28
CA ASN A 179 -3.58 -7.86 27.63
C ASN A 179 -4.69 -7.60 26.61
N SER A 180 -5.14 -8.65 25.92
CA SER A 180 -6.18 -8.60 24.88
C SER A 180 -7.54 -8.10 25.38
N TYR A 181 -7.84 -8.24 26.67
CA TYR A 181 -9.10 -7.74 27.26
C TYR A 181 -9.24 -6.21 27.14
N TRP A 182 -8.15 -5.45 27.18
CA TRP A 182 -8.18 -4.00 26.98
C TRP A 182 -8.59 -3.62 25.58
N TYR A 183 -8.21 -4.41 24.57
CA TYR A 183 -8.66 -4.16 23.19
C TYR A 183 -10.15 -4.43 23.04
N LEU A 184 -10.66 -5.51 23.65
CA LEU A 184 -12.09 -5.79 23.68
C LEU A 184 -12.86 -4.69 24.40
N ALA A 185 -12.41 -4.25 25.59
CA ALA A 185 -13.02 -3.16 26.33
C ALA A 185 -13.02 -1.85 25.54
N GLY A 186 -11.91 -1.51 24.90
CA GLY A 186 -11.78 -0.35 24.01
C GLY A 186 -12.75 -0.41 22.84
N TRP A 187 -12.84 -1.56 22.18
CA TRP A 187 -13.78 -1.78 21.09
C TRP A 187 -15.24 -1.59 21.54
N MET A 188 -15.63 -2.21 22.66
CA MET A 188 -16.97 -2.06 23.24
C MET A 188 -17.28 -0.60 23.61
N ALA A 189 -16.30 0.12 24.17
CA ALA A 189 -16.44 1.55 24.46
C ALA A 189 -16.64 2.37 23.17
N CYS A 190 -15.88 2.11 22.10
CA CYS A 190 -16.05 2.77 20.81
C CYS A 190 -17.42 2.50 20.20
N VAL A 191 -17.94 1.28 20.27
CA VAL A 191 -19.29 0.92 19.82
C VAL A 191 -20.33 1.68 20.64
N GLY A 192 -20.20 1.73 21.96
CA GLY A 192 -21.11 2.47 22.84
C GLY A 192 -21.13 3.97 22.54
N VAL A 193 -19.95 4.58 22.36
CA VAL A 193 -19.82 6.00 21.99
C VAL A 193 -20.41 6.26 20.60
N SER A 194 -20.14 5.38 19.63
CA SER A 194 -20.70 5.51 18.28
C SER A 194 -22.23 5.46 18.30
N TYR A 195 -22.82 4.57 19.09
CA TYR A 195 -24.27 4.48 19.24
C TYR A 195 -24.86 5.70 19.95
N ALA A 196 -24.18 6.21 21.01
CA ALA A 196 -24.68 7.34 21.79
C ALA A 196 -24.57 8.70 21.06
N ILE A 197 -23.53 8.91 20.26
CA ILE A 197 -23.17 10.22 19.69
C ILE A 197 -23.18 10.19 18.15
N GLY A 198 -23.22 9.03 17.52
CA GLY A 198 -23.07 8.87 16.05
C GLY A 198 -24.09 9.70 15.25
N GLY A 199 -25.33 9.76 15.69
CA GLY A 199 -26.35 10.58 15.03
C GLY A 199 -26.10 12.10 15.13
N ARG A 200 -25.40 12.55 16.19
CA ARG A 200 -25.01 13.97 16.31
C ARG A 200 -23.82 14.31 15.40
N ILE A 201 -22.86 13.40 15.28
CA ILE A 201 -21.68 13.59 14.41
C ILE A 201 -22.11 13.63 12.95
N GLN A 202 -23.07 12.79 12.53
CA GLN A 202 -23.61 12.82 11.16
C GLN A 202 -24.33 14.14 10.82
N ALA A 203 -24.86 14.83 11.81
CA ALA A 203 -25.53 16.12 11.60
C ALA A 203 -24.54 17.29 11.43
N TYR A 204 -23.25 17.10 11.74
CA TYR A 204 -22.17 18.08 11.59
C TYR A 204 -21.23 17.81 10.41
N LEU A 205 -21.37 16.66 9.73
CA LEU A 205 -20.62 16.27 8.52
C LEU A 205 -21.45 16.46 7.26
#